data_e6dfc74bd094f317c8e2f549a8080238
#
_entry.id   e6dfc74bd094f317c8e2f549a8080238
#
_cell.length_a   1.000
_cell.length_b   1.000
_cell.length_c   1.000
_cell.angle_alpha   90.00
_cell.angle_beta   90.00
_cell.angle_gamma   90.00
#
_symmetry.space_group_name_H-M   'P 1'
#
loop_
_entity.id
_entity.type
_entity.pdbx_description
1 polymer ?
#
loop_
_entity_poly.entity_id
_entity_poly.type
_entity_poly.pdbx_seq_one_letter_code
_entity_poly.pdbx_strand_id
1 'polypeptide(L)'
;MALTEVTFSELKACLHAEYIGDNKPFSWIRLFHRVFFCQRSRYLFWWRVAQFFYFSKNRFLKKLGIYIGAKNNRKYCNDISLRTRIGKGLSLPHPIGIVLTNYCQLGENVTLMQGVTIGVKEKDGKADIRVGNHVYIGCNSSIIGGEIEIGDNAVIGAHALVLKDVGEGCRYLTKV
;
A
#
# COMPACT_ATOMS: atom_id res chain seq x y z
N MET A 1 -10.15 4.64 13.33
CA MET A 1 -9.69 3.64 14.35
C MET A 1 -8.22 3.31 14.07
N ALA A 2 -7.28 3.58 14.99
CA ALA A 2 -5.86 3.36 14.75
C ALA A 2 -5.54 1.86 14.68
N LEU A 3 -4.62 1.43 13.77
CA LEU A 3 -4.03 0.09 13.83
C LEU A 3 -3.30 -0.02 15.18
N THR A 4 -3.73 -0.93 16.04
CA THR A 4 -3.13 -1.12 17.35
C THR A 4 -2.05 -2.20 17.35
N GLU A 5 -2.18 -3.19 16.50
CA GLU A 5 -1.22 -4.29 16.36
C GLU A 5 -1.28 -4.86 14.93
N VAL A 6 -0.16 -5.41 14.46
CA VAL A 6 -0.08 -6.28 13.29
C VAL A 6 0.44 -7.63 13.78
N THR A 7 -0.37 -8.66 13.65
CA THR A 7 0.00 -10.01 14.12
C THR A 7 0.91 -10.72 13.10
N PHE A 8 1.65 -11.73 13.57
CA PHE A 8 2.44 -12.57 12.65
C PHE A 8 1.56 -13.33 11.65
N SER A 9 0.33 -13.69 12.05
CA SER A 9 -0.65 -14.33 11.15
C SER A 9 -1.05 -13.40 10.01
N GLU A 10 -1.33 -12.13 10.30
CA GLU A 10 -1.65 -11.12 9.28
C GLU A 10 -0.47 -10.85 8.35
N LEU A 11 0.75 -10.71 8.90
CA LEU A 11 1.96 -10.60 8.07
C LEU A 11 2.08 -11.80 7.12
N LYS A 12 1.93 -13.02 7.63
CA LYS A 12 2.01 -14.25 6.83
C LYS A 12 0.92 -14.29 5.77
N ALA A 13 -0.30 -13.87 6.07
CA ALA A 13 -1.41 -13.80 5.11
C ALA A 13 -1.11 -12.79 3.98
N CYS A 14 -0.60 -11.60 4.32
CA CYS A 14 -0.17 -10.63 3.33
C CYS A 14 0.95 -11.19 2.42
N LEU A 15 1.99 -11.77 3.02
CA LEU A 15 3.10 -12.36 2.27
C LEU A 15 2.64 -13.54 1.39
N HIS A 16 1.65 -14.31 1.84
CA HIS A 16 1.06 -15.39 1.04
C HIS A 16 0.37 -14.85 -0.20
N ALA A 17 -0.56 -13.93 -0.03
CA ALA A 17 -1.32 -13.34 -1.14
C ALA A 17 -0.40 -12.62 -2.15
N GLU A 18 0.58 -11.86 -1.65
CA GLU A 18 1.45 -11.00 -2.48
C GLU A 18 2.56 -11.78 -3.23
N TYR A 19 3.00 -12.93 -2.70
CA TYR A 19 4.17 -13.65 -3.26
C TYR A 19 3.87 -15.05 -3.76
N ILE A 20 2.87 -15.72 -3.23
CA ILE A 20 2.61 -17.12 -3.56
C ILE A 20 1.30 -17.25 -4.33
N GLY A 21 0.28 -16.48 -3.90
CA GLY A 21 -1.08 -16.55 -4.40
C GLY A 21 -1.90 -17.64 -3.70
N ASP A 22 -3.19 -17.43 -3.63
CA ASP A 22 -4.13 -18.26 -2.83
C ASP A 22 -4.27 -19.70 -3.37
N ASN A 23 -3.88 -19.94 -4.63
CA ASN A 23 -3.96 -21.25 -5.27
C ASN A 23 -2.85 -22.23 -4.87
N LYS A 24 -1.89 -21.82 -4.04
CA LYS A 24 -0.75 -22.65 -3.64
C LYS A 24 -0.53 -22.58 -2.14
N PRO A 25 -0.12 -23.68 -1.49
CA PRO A 25 0.19 -23.67 -0.07
C PRO A 25 1.38 -22.72 0.21
N PHE A 26 1.34 -22.07 1.38
CA PHE A 26 2.42 -21.20 1.83
C PHE A 26 3.76 -21.94 1.88
N SER A 27 4.81 -21.32 1.38
CA SER A 27 6.16 -21.86 1.42
C SER A 27 7.20 -20.76 1.58
N TRP A 28 8.02 -20.86 2.63
CA TRP A 28 9.13 -19.92 2.88
C TRP A 28 10.16 -19.94 1.77
N ILE A 29 10.45 -21.12 1.20
CA ILE A 29 11.42 -21.27 0.10
C ILE A 29 10.96 -20.46 -1.13
N ARG A 30 9.68 -20.58 -1.50
CA ARG A 30 9.12 -19.82 -2.64
C ARG A 30 9.10 -18.32 -2.37
N LEU A 31 8.77 -17.93 -1.14
CA LEU A 31 8.79 -16.53 -0.72
C LEU A 31 10.19 -15.93 -0.89
N PHE A 32 11.19 -16.57 -0.26
CA PHE A 32 12.57 -16.06 -0.31
C PHE A 32 13.13 -16.09 -1.73
N HIS A 33 12.85 -17.13 -2.51
CA HIS A 33 13.24 -17.14 -3.91
C HIS A 33 12.70 -15.90 -4.66
N ARG A 34 11.41 -15.58 -4.52
CA ARG A 34 10.84 -14.38 -5.15
C ARG A 34 11.44 -13.08 -4.61
N VAL A 35 11.66 -12.96 -3.33
CA VAL A 35 12.26 -11.76 -2.73
C VAL A 35 13.70 -11.56 -3.20
N PHE A 36 14.49 -12.64 -3.33
CA PHE A 36 15.89 -12.55 -3.77
C PHE A 36 16.03 -12.29 -5.27
N PHE A 37 15.26 -12.97 -6.10
CA PHE A 37 15.42 -12.92 -7.56
C PHE A 37 14.52 -11.90 -8.25
N CYS A 38 13.44 -11.41 -7.61
CA CYS A 38 12.59 -10.40 -8.18
C CYS A 38 12.76 -9.05 -7.46
N GLN A 39 13.42 -8.10 -8.11
CA GLN A 39 13.70 -6.79 -7.52
C GLN A 39 12.42 -6.03 -7.11
N ARG A 40 11.34 -6.16 -7.88
CA ARG A 40 10.04 -5.54 -7.59
C ARG A 40 9.44 -6.01 -6.26
N SER A 41 9.63 -7.28 -5.94
CA SER A 41 9.10 -7.91 -4.74
C SER A 41 9.79 -7.45 -3.45
N ARG A 42 11.04 -6.98 -3.53
CA ARG A 42 11.83 -6.62 -2.34
C ARG A 42 11.25 -5.43 -1.58
N TYR A 43 10.71 -4.42 -2.29
CA TYR A 43 10.17 -3.24 -1.62
C TYR A 43 9.02 -3.62 -0.67
N LEU A 44 8.00 -4.29 -1.19
CA LEU A 44 6.80 -4.62 -0.43
C LEU A 44 7.10 -5.58 0.73
N PHE A 45 8.01 -6.56 0.51
CA PHE A 45 8.46 -7.46 1.57
C PHE A 45 9.04 -6.69 2.76
N TRP A 46 10.02 -5.81 2.50
CA TRP A 46 10.67 -5.05 3.58
C TRP A 46 9.72 -4.04 4.20
N TRP A 47 8.78 -3.49 3.45
CA TRP A 47 7.75 -2.62 3.99
C TRP A 47 6.82 -3.37 4.95
N ARG A 48 6.35 -4.58 4.60
CA ARG A 48 5.52 -5.43 5.47
C ARG A 48 6.26 -5.85 6.74
N VAL A 49 7.53 -6.24 6.64
CA VAL A 49 8.37 -6.58 7.78
C VAL A 49 8.59 -5.35 8.68
N ALA A 50 8.86 -4.19 8.09
CA ALA A 50 9.03 -2.95 8.82
C ALA A 50 7.74 -2.55 9.57
N GLN A 51 6.58 -2.69 8.94
CA GLN A 51 5.28 -2.43 9.55
C GLN A 51 5.02 -3.37 10.74
N PHE A 52 5.27 -4.66 10.59
CA PHE A 52 5.14 -5.64 11.68
C PHE A 52 6.02 -5.27 12.89
N PHE A 53 7.28 -4.89 12.67
CA PHE A 53 8.15 -4.44 13.75
C PHE A 53 7.71 -3.09 14.34
N TYR A 54 7.20 -2.17 13.52
CA TYR A 54 6.72 -0.87 13.97
C TYR A 54 5.58 -0.98 14.99
N PHE A 55 4.68 -1.95 14.81
CA PHE A 55 3.57 -2.19 15.73
C PHE A 55 3.92 -3.11 16.90
N SER A 56 5.15 -3.59 17.00
CA SER A 56 5.61 -4.38 18.15
C SER A 56 5.59 -3.57 19.44
N LYS A 57 5.21 -4.21 20.55
CA LYS A 57 5.31 -3.65 21.91
C LYS A 57 6.77 -3.44 22.34
N ASN A 58 7.72 -4.18 21.76
CA ASN A 58 9.13 -4.05 22.05
C ASN A 58 9.70 -2.77 21.40
N ARG A 59 10.21 -1.86 22.24
CA ARG A 59 10.77 -0.56 21.79
C ARG A 59 11.95 -0.71 20.85
N PHE A 60 12.75 -1.75 20.99
CA PHE A 60 13.89 -2.02 20.10
C PHE A 60 13.39 -2.46 18.71
N LEU A 61 12.45 -3.40 18.65
CA LEU A 61 11.85 -3.84 17.38
C LEU A 61 11.14 -2.69 16.68
N LYS A 62 10.44 -1.84 17.44
CA LYS A 62 9.80 -0.65 16.87
C LYS A 62 10.79 0.30 16.21
N LYS A 63 11.95 0.59 16.87
CA LYS A 63 13.03 1.41 16.28
C LYS A 63 13.62 0.75 15.03
N LEU A 64 13.80 -0.58 15.06
CA LEU A 64 14.27 -1.35 13.90
C LEU A 64 13.27 -1.24 12.73
N GLY A 65 11.97 -1.37 12.98
CA GLY A 65 10.92 -1.18 11.96
C GLY A 65 10.99 0.20 11.32
N ILE A 66 11.12 1.27 12.12
CA ILE A 66 11.28 2.64 11.62
C ILE A 66 12.53 2.75 10.72
N TYR A 67 13.65 2.20 11.16
CA TYR A 67 14.90 2.24 10.39
C TYR A 67 14.79 1.50 9.06
N ILE A 68 14.24 0.27 9.07
CA ILE A 68 14.02 -0.54 7.85
C ILE A 68 13.09 0.20 6.89
N GLY A 69 11.95 0.71 7.39
CA GLY A 69 10.98 1.44 6.57
C GLY A 69 11.58 2.69 5.93
N ALA A 70 12.30 3.50 6.69
CA ALA A 70 12.95 4.72 6.18
C ALA A 70 14.04 4.39 5.14
N LYS A 71 14.86 3.36 5.37
CA LYS A 71 15.87 2.91 4.41
C LYS A 71 15.24 2.38 3.12
N ASN A 72 14.16 1.61 3.25
CA ASN A 72 13.43 1.04 2.13
C ASN A 72 12.76 2.14 1.29
N ASN A 73 12.06 3.09 1.92
CA ASN A 73 11.44 4.23 1.25
C ASN A 73 12.48 5.05 0.47
N ARG A 74 13.60 5.40 1.10
CA ARG A 74 14.68 6.14 0.41
C ARG A 74 15.24 5.40 -0.80
N LYS A 75 15.44 4.08 -0.69
CA LYS A 75 16.00 3.26 -1.79
C LYS A 75 15.12 3.26 -3.04
N TYR A 76 13.80 3.34 -2.87
CA TYR A 76 12.84 3.27 -3.97
C TYR A 76 12.16 4.61 -4.25
N CYS A 77 12.63 5.71 -3.63
CA CYS A 77 12.03 7.04 -3.74
C CYS A 77 10.52 7.04 -3.43
N ASN A 78 10.09 6.21 -2.48
CA ASN A 78 8.72 6.13 -2.01
C ASN A 78 8.55 6.88 -0.68
N ASP A 79 7.32 7.30 -0.39
CA ASP A 79 6.92 7.79 0.93
C ASP A 79 5.61 7.10 1.35
N ILE A 80 5.73 5.85 1.79
CA ILE A 80 4.61 5.07 2.32
C ILE A 80 4.76 4.96 3.83
N SER A 81 3.86 5.62 4.55
CA SER A 81 3.85 5.58 6.01
C SER A 81 3.63 4.16 6.54
N LEU A 82 4.38 3.75 7.56
CA LEU A 82 4.14 2.47 8.25
C LEU A 82 2.80 2.44 8.99
N ARG A 83 2.13 3.58 9.17
CA ARG A 83 0.79 3.68 9.76
C ARG A 83 -0.33 3.48 8.75
N THR A 84 -0.03 3.53 7.44
CA THR A 84 -1.02 3.32 6.40
C THR A 84 -1.60 1.92 6.50
N ARG A 85 -2.92 1.82 6.46
CA ARG A 85 -3.61 0.53 6.45
C ARG A 85 -3.70 0.02 5.03
N ILE A 86 -3.17 -1.16 4.80
CA ILE A 86 -3.17 -1.79 3.49
C ILE A 86 -3.55 -3.25 3.64
N GLY A 87 -4.65 -3.64 3.00
CA GLY A 87 -5.12 -5.01 2.94
C GLY A 87 -4.09 -5.96 2.31
N LYS A 88 -4.37 -7.25 2.34
CA LYS A 88 -3.54 -8.27 1.70
C LYS A 88 -3.63 -8.17 0.17
N GLY A 89 -2.62 -8.70 -0.51
CA GLY A 89 -2.62 -8.75 -1.97
C GLY A 89 -2.28 -7.43 -2.66
N LEU A 90 -1.64 -6.47 -1.96
CA LEU A 90 -1.16 -5.25 -2.61
C LEU A 90 -0.19 -5.59 -3.75
N SER A 91 -0.45 -5.04 -4.92
CA SER A 91 0.40 -5.18 -6.10
C SER A 91 1.09 -3.86 -6.43
N LEU A 92 2.42 -3.88 -6.46
CA LEU A 92 3.28 -2.76 -6.86
C LEU A 92 4.14 -3.20 -8.05
N PRO A 93 3.64 -3.16 -9.29
CA PRO A 93 4.42 -3.58 -10.47
C PRO A 93 5.72 -2.81 -10.63
N HIS A 94 5.70 -1.54 -10.30
CA HIS A 94 6.84 -0.62 -10.34
C HIS A 94 6.88 0.22 -9.06
N PRO A 95 7.53 -0.26 -7.96
CA PRO A 95 7.49 0.39 -6.65
C PRO A 95 8.43 1.60 -6.58
N ILE A 96 8.15 2.64 -7.36
CA ILE A 96 8.95 3.87 -7.43
C ILE A 96 8.04 5.10 -7.40
N GLY A 97 8.37 6.08 -6.56
CA GLY A 97 7.69 7.38 -6.50
C GLY A 97 6.28 7.32 -5.92
N ILE A 98 5.93 6.28 -5.17
CA ILE A 98 4.61 6.14 -4.58
C ILE A 98 4.56 6.88 -3.24
N VAL A 99 3.54 7.72 -3.07
CA VAL A 99 3.31 8.49 -1.85
C VAL A 99 1.95 8.13 -1.27
N LEU A 100 1.92 7.59 -0.05
CA LEU A 100 0.70 7.25 0.66
C LEU A 100 0.70 7.87 2.06
N THR A 101 -0.25 8.76 2.31
CA THR A 101 -0.47 9.34 3.64
C THR A 101 -0.95 8.28 4.65
N ASN A 102 -0.70 8.53 5.93
CA ASN A 102 -1.26 7.71 7.02
C ASN A 102 -2.78 7.89 7.22
N TYR A 103 -3.40 8.82 6.53
CA TYR A 103 -4.85 9.04 6.52
C TYR A 103 -5.57 8.25 5.42
N CYS A 104 -4.86 7.44 4.63
CA CYS A 104 -5.48 6.57 3.67
C CYS A 104 -5.56 5.12 4.16
N GLN A 105 -6.59 4.43 3.67
CA GLN A 105 -6.81 3.00 3.89
C GLN A 105 -7.01 2.35 2.52
N LEU A 106 -6.26 1.28 2.26
CA LEU A 106 -6.42 0.48 1.03
C LEU A 106 -7.02 -0.87 1.39
N GLY A 107 -8.00 -1.29 0.63
CA GLY A 107 -8.60 -2.62 0.72
C GLY A 107 -7.66 -3.73 0.23
N GLU A 108 -8.24 -4.87 -0.07
CA GLU A 108 -7.53 -6.06 -0.56
C GLU A 108 -7.31 -6.00 -2.08
N ASN A 109 -6.21 -6.61 -2.55
CA ASN A 109 -5.89 -6.78 -3.97
C ASN A 109 -5.84 -5.46 -4.77
N VAL A 110 -5.44 -4.37 -4.12
CA VAL A 110 -5.25 -3.08 -4.77
C VAL A 110 -3.96 -3.10 -5.60
N THR A 111 -4.01 -2.52 -6.80
CA THR A 111 -2.83 -2.33 -7.65
C THR A 111 -2.49 -0.85 -7.76
N LEU A 112 -1.27 -0.49 -7.37
CA LEU A 112 -0.73 0.86 -7.53
C LEU A 112 0.42 0.86 -8.53
N MET A 113 0.28 1.65 -9.57
CA MET A 113 1.38 1.88 -10.51
C MET A 113 2.36 2.93 -9.95
N GLN A 114 3.51 3.11 -10.63
CA GLN A 114 4.52 4.08 -10.22
C GLN A 114 3.97 5.53 -10.18
N GLY A 115 4.53 6.35 -9.28
CA GLY A 115 4.19 7.76 -9.16
C GLY A 115 2.79 8.05 -8.61
N VAL A 116 2.07 7.03 -8.12
CA VAL A 116 0.75 7.23 -7.50
C VAL A 116 0.91 8.02 -6.21
N THR A 117 0.10 9.06 -6.06
CA THR A 117 0.03 9.88 -4.84
C THR A 117 -1.36 9.82 -4.24
N ILE A 118 -1.45 9.40 -2.98
CA ILE A 118 -2.68 9.53 -2.18
C ILE A 118 -2.36 10.41 -0.99
N GLY A 119 -2.94 11.60 -0.96
CA GLY A 119 -2.60 12.64 -0.01
C GLY A 119 -3.79 13.49 0.43
N VAL A 120 -3.60 14.23 1.51
CA VAL A 120 -4.59 15.16 2.04
C VAL A 120 -4.30 16.57 1.55
N LYS A 121 -5.34 17.33 1.26
CA LYS A 121 -5.22 18.73 0.82
C LYS A 121 -4.83 19.64 1.97
N GLU A 122 -5.41 19.42 3.14
CA GLU A 122 -5.19 20.24 4.34
C GLU A 122 -4.94 19.34 5.55
N LYS A 123 -4.13 19.80 6.51
CA LYS A 123 -3.80 19.01 7.71
C LYS A 123 -4.84 19.16 8.82
N ASP A 124 -5.96 19.85 8.58
CA ASP A 124 -6.93 20.26 9.60
C ASP A 124 -7.91 19.16 10.05
N GLY A 125 -7.38 18.00 10.34
CA GLY A 125 -7.95 17.14 11.37
C GLY A 125 -8.91 16.02 10.94
N LYS A 126 -9.57 16.02 9.81
CA LYS A 126 -10.45 14.94 9.38
C LYS A 126 -10.16 14.51 7.96
N ALA A 127 -9.04 13.83 7.80
CA ALA A 127 -8.77 13.21 6.53
C ALA A 127 -9.01 11.70 6.64
N ASP A 128 -9.82 11.14 5.76
CA ASP A 128 -10.11 9.72 5.66
C ASP A 128 -10.29 9.37 4.18
N ILE A 129 -9.23 8.88 3.55
CA ILE A 129 -9.28 8.45 2.15
C ILE A 129 -9.38 6.94 2.15
N ARG A 130 -10.47 6.41 1.63
CA ARG A 130 -10.75 4.97 1.56
C ARG A 130 -10.69 4.49 0.13
N VAL A 131 -9.86 3.49 -0.10
CA VAL A 131 -9.79 2.79 -1.37
C VAL A 131 -10.29 1.36 -1.14
N GLY A 132 -11.29 0.96 -1.87
CA GLY A 132 -11.92 -0.35 -1.78
C GLY A 132 -11.02 -1.49 -2.26
N ASN A 133 -11.65 -2.65 -2.46
CA ASN A 133 -10.97 -3.86 -2.88
C ASN A 133 -10.84 -3.92 -4.40
N HIS A 134 -9.80 -4.62 -4.89
CA HIS A 134 -9.57 -4.84 -6.33
C HIS A 134 -9.48 -3.54 -7.16
N VAL A 135 -9.14 -2.42 -6.53
CA VAL A 135 -8.97 -1.13 -7.21
C VAL A 135 -7.64 -1.09 -7.96
N TYR A 136 -7.68 -0.60 -9.20
CA TYR A 136 -6.49 -0.33 -10.00
C TYR A 136 -6.25 1.19 -10.07
N ILE A 137 -5.04 1.63 -9.72
CA ILE A 137 -4.65 3.04 -9.78
C ILE A 137 -3.46 3.19 -10.74
N GLY A 138 -3.74 3.88 -11.87
CA GLY A 138 -2.79 4.10 -12.97
C GLY A 138 -1.61 4.98 -12.60
N CYS A 139 -0.56 4.94 -13.41
CA CYS A 139 0.68 5.65 -13.13
C CYS A 139 0.48 7.17 -13.07
N ASN A 140 1.25 7.82 -12.17
CA ASN A 140 1.25 9.26 -11.97
C ASN A 140 -0.14 9.86 -11.67
N SER A 141 -1.10 9.06 -11.22
CA SER A 141 -2.38 9.58 -10.77
C SER A 141 -2.31 10.06 -9.32
N SER A 142 -3.15 11.03 -9.00
CA SER A 142 -3.20 11.64 -7.68
C SER A 142 -4.64 11.60 -7.14
N ILE A 143 -4.80 11.12 -5.91
CA ILE A 143 -6.04 11.17 -5.15
C ILE A 143 -5.80 12.14 -4.00
N ILE A 144 -6.38 13.32 -4.06
CA ILE A 144 -6.08 14.42 -3.14
C ILE A 144 -7.39 15.00 -2.56
N GLY A 145 -7.55 14.89 -1.25
CA GLY A 145 -8.75 15.43 -0.59
C GLY A 145 -8.74 15.28 0.92
N GLY A 146 -9.85 15.60 1.56
CA GLY A 146 -10.10 15.35 2.99
C GLY A 146 -10.75 14.00 3.19
N GLU A 147 -12.00 13.87 2.74
CA GLU A 147 -12.76 12.62 2.75
C GLU A 147 -13.02 12.22 1.30
N ILE A 148 -12.49 11.07 0.88
CA ILE A 148 -12.68 10.50 -0.48
C ILE A 148 -12.87 8.99 -0.35
N GLU A 149 -13.87 8.48 -1.04
CA GLU A 149 -14.15 7.06 -1.16
C GLU A 149 -13.99 6.59 -2.62
N ILE A 150 -13.15 5.58 -2.82
CA ILE A 150 -12.99 4.87 -4.09
C ILE A 150 -13.60 3.48 -3.91
N GLY A 151 -14.69 3.23 -4.58
CA GLY A 151 -15.43 1.97 -4.46
C GLY A 151 -14.67 0.75 -4.99
N ASP A 152 -15.13 -0.43 -4.62
CA ASP A 152 -14.55 -1.70 -5.05
C ASP A 152 -14.51 -1.81 -6.58
N ASN A 153 -13.50 -2.49 -7.12
CA ASN A 153 -13.31 -2.71 -8.56
C ASN A 153 -13.18 -1.43 -9.41
N ALA A 154 -13.02 -0.26 -8.80
CA ALA A 154 -12.81 0.98 -9.53
C ALA A 154 -11.46 1.00 -10.27
N VAL A 155 -11.42 1.70 -11.39
CA VAL A 155 -10.21 1.89 -12.20
C VAL A 155 -9.92 3.38 -12.33
N ILE A 156 -8.82 3.82 -11.74
CA ILE A 156 -8.28 5.16 -11.92
C ILE A 156 -7.25 5.13 -13.06
N GLY A 157 -7.48 5.91 -14.10
CA GLY A 157 -6.58 5.99 -15.26
C GLY A 157 -5.24 6.65 -14.90
N ALA A 158 -4.26 6.47 -15.77
CA ALA A 158 -2.98 7.16 -15.63
C ALA A 158 -3.15 8.68 -15.70
N HIS A 159 -2.31 9.41 -14.94
CA HIS A 159 -2.33 10.88 -14.86
C HIS A 159 -3.67 11.49 -14.42
N ALA A 160 -4.54 10.70 -13.81
CA ALA A 160 -5.82 11.22 -13.32
C ALA A 160 -5.64 11.99 -12.00
N LEU A 161 -6.37 13.10 -11.88
CA LEU A 161 -6.49 13.84 -10.64
C LEU A 161 -7.89 13.60 -10.06
N VAL A 162 -7.97 12.85 -8.98
CA VAL A 162 -9.20 12.49 -8.29
C VAL A 162 -9.38 13.40 -7.07
N LEU A 163 -10.44 14.19 -7.06
CA LEU A 163 -10.77 15.15 -6.00
C LEU A 163 -12.12 14.87 -5.35
N LYS A 164 -12.79 13.78 -5.71
CA LYS A 164 -14.12 13.38 -5.25
C LYS A 164 -14.28 11.86 -5.31
N ASP A 165 -15.34 11.36 -4.73
CA ASP A 165 -15.66 9.94 -4.71
C ASP A 165 -15.75 9.34 -6.12
N VAL A 166 -15.37 8.06 -6.21
CA VAL A 166 -15.49 7.24 -7.41
C VAL A 166 -16.25 5.98 -7.03
N GLY A 167 -17.40 5.78 -7.67
CA GLY A 167 -18.28 4.64 -7.39
C GLY A 167 -17.65 3.28 -7.72
N GLU A 168 -18.23 2.23 -7.15
CA GLU A 168 -17.86 0.84 -7.41
C GLU A 168 -17.88 0.53 -8.91
N GLY A 169 -16.86 -0.21 -9.40
CA GLY A 169 -16.72 -0.60 -10.81
C GLY A 169 -16.53 0.54 -11.80
N CYS A 170 -16.53 1.79 -11.34
CA CYS A 170 -16.41 2.95 -12.21
C CYS A 170 -15.00 3.12 -12.76
N ARG A 171 -14.91 3.68 -13.96
CA ARG A 171 -13.64 4.10 -14.57
C ARG A 171 -13.52 5.62 -14.52
N TYR A 172 -12.53 6.10 -13.80
CA TYR A 172 -12.18 7.52 -13.74
C TYR A 172 -10.96 7.76 -14.62
N LEU A 173 -11.20 8.31 -15.82
CA LEU A 173 -10.16 8.53 -16.82
C LEU A 173 -9.92 10.04 -16.98
N THR A 174 -8.66 10.42 -17.24
CA THR A 174 -8.33 11.78 -17.65
C THR A 174 -9.01 12.06 -18.98
N LYS A 175 -9.76 13.15 -19.08
CA LYS A 175 -10.23 13.62 -20.38
C LYS A 175 -9.01 14.20 -21.12
N VAL A 176 -8.71 13.61 -22.25
CA VAL A 176 -7.71 14.13 -23.20
C VAL A 176 -8.39 15.20 -24.05
#